data_6c58721c23af09b787073a52a5b5caad
#
_entry.id   6c58721c23af09b787073a52a5b5caad
#
_cell.length_a   1.000
_cell.length_b   1.000
_cell.length_c   1.000
_cell.angle_alpha   90.00
_cell.angle_beta   90.00
_cell.angle_gamma   90.00
#
_symmetry.space_group_name_H-M   'P 1'
#
loop_
_entity.id
_entity.type
_entity.pdbx_description
1 polymer ?
#
loop_
_entity_poly.entity_id
_entity_poly.type
_entity_poly.pdbx_seq_one_letter_code
_entity_poly.pdbx_strand_id
1 'polypeptide(L)'
;TDEEQVKNMVADIEKELGVIDILVNNAGIIKRIPMTEMSVDDFKQVIDIDLTAPFIVSKAVIPGMIKKGHGKIINICSMMSELGRETVSAYAAAKGGLKMLTRNICSEYGEYNIQCNGLGPGYIATPQTAPLRERQADGSRHPFDSFICAKTPAGRWLEPEELAGPAVFLASDASNAVNGHILYVDGGILAYIGKQPK
;
A
#
# COMPACT_ATOMS: atom_id res chain seq x y z
N THR A 1 6.19 -7.35 -13.56
CA THR A 1 7.60 -7.54 -13.10
C THR A 1 8.60 -7.67 -14.24
N ASP A 2 8.21 -7.38 -15.47
CA ASP A 2 9.11 -7.32 -16.62
C ASP A 2 9.72 -5.92 -16.70
N GLU A 3 11.02 -5.81 -16.42
CA GLU A 3 11.72 -4.53 -16.35
C GLU A 3 11.79 -3.81 -17.70
N GLU A 4 11.96 -4.55 -18.81
CA GLU A 4 12.02 -3.97 -20.15
C GLU A 4 10.67 -3.44 -20.60
N GLN A 5 9.59 -4.16 -20.34
CA GLN A 5 8.24 -3.65 -20.59
C GLN A 5 7.93 -2.39 -19.80
N VAL A 6 8.35 -2.33 -18.53
CA VAL A 6 8.15 -1.13 -17.71
C VAL A 6 8.95 0.05 -18.24
N LYS A 7 10.22 -0.14 -18.62
CA LYS A 7 11.05 0.91 -19.23
C LYS A 7 10.42 1.46 -20.51
N ASN A 8 9.96 0.56 -21.40
CA ASN A 8 9.33 0.95 -22.65
C ASN A 8 8.04 1.73 -22.38
N MET A 9 7.19 1.25 -21.47
CA MET A 9 5.97 1.95 -21.05
C MET A 9 6.26 3.36 -20.53
N VAL A 10 7.24 3.52 -19.65
CA VAL A 10 7.63 4.84 -19.11
C VAL A 10 8.16 5.75 -20.22
N ALA A 11 9.01 5.24 -21.12
CA ALA A 11 9.54 6.00 -22.24
C ALA A 11 8.43 6.47 -23.20
N ASP A 12 7.45 5.62 -23.49
CA ASP A 12 6.31 5.97 -24.35
C ASP A 12 5.43 7.05 -23.67
N ILE A 13 5.15 6.91 -22.36
CA ILE A 13 4.41 7.92 -21.61
C ILE A 13 5.15 9.26 -21.62
N GLU A 14 6.43 9.26 -21.32
CA GLU A 14 7.22 10.50 -21.27
C GLU A 14 7.36 11.17 -22.64
N LYS A 15 7.40 10.38 -23.71
CA LYS A 15 7.41 10.90 -25.07
C LYS A 15 6.10 11.57 -25.48
N GLU A 16 4.97 11.01 -25.06
CA GLU A 16 3.64 11.48 -25.48
C GLU A 16 3.08 12.56 -24.56
N LEU A 17 3.29 12.43 -23.24
CA LEU A 17 2.63 13.25 -22.21
C LEU A 17 3.61 14.10 -21.41
N GLY A 18 4.91 13.88 -21.55
CA GLY A 18 5.94 14.53 -20.75
C GLY A 18 6.29 13.75 -19.49
N VAL A 19 7.24 14.27 -18.72
CA VAL A 19 7.78 13.62 -17.52
C VAL A 19 6.66 13.36 -16.50
N ILE A 20 6.65 12.14 -15.97
CA ILE A 20 5.69 11.71 -14.94
C ILE A 20 5.90 12.50 -13.64
N ASP A 21 4.88 13.24 -13.19
CA ASP A 21 4.91 14.01 -11.95
C ASP A 21 4.59 13.17 -10.72
N ILE A 22 3.63 12.25 -10.86
CA ILE A 22 3.10 11.47 -9.76
C ILE A 22 3.06 10.00 -10.17
N LEU A 23 3.72 9.16 -9.38
CA LEU A 23 3.64 7.71 -9.48
C LEU A 23 2.84 7.17 -8.30
N VAL A 24 1.81 6.34 -8.57
CA VAL A 24 1.09 5.59 -7.54
C VAL A 24 1.29 4.10 -7.77
N ASN A 25 2.09 3.46 -6.93
CA ASN A 25 2.28 2.02 -6.91
C ASN A 25 1.11 1.37 -6.14
N ASN A 26 0.00 1.13 -6.86
CA ASN A 26 -1.24 0.62 -6.27
C ASN A 26 -1.45 -0.88 -6.47
N ALA A 27 -0.92 -1.47 -7.53
CA ALA A 27 -1.10 -2.89 -7.81
C ALA A 27 -0.63 -3.75 -6.64
N GLY A 28 -1.41 -4.76 -6.28
CA GLY A 28 -1.08 -5.66 -5.19
C GLY A 28 -2.04 -6.84 -5.13
N ILE A 29 -1.55 -7.93 -4.55
CA ILE A 29 -2.31 -9.15 -4.32
C ILE A 29 -2.13 -9.64 -2.88
N ILE A 30 -3.08 -10.42 -2.42
CA ILE A 30 -3.00 -11.09 -1.12
C ILE A 30 -3.38 -12.57 -1.29
N LYS A 31 -2.53 -13.46 -0.77
CA LYS A 31 -2.84 -14.88 -0.62
C LYS A 31 -2.99 -15.19 0.85
N ARG A 32 -4.11 -15.82 1.22
CA ARG A 32 -4.44 -16.17 2.60
C ARG A 32 -4.23 -17.65 2.80
N ILE A 33 -2.99 -18.04 3.07
CA ILE A 33 -2.54 -19.43 3.19
C ILE A 33 -1.73 -19.53 4.48
N PRO A 34 -1.97 -20.54 5.36
CA PRO A 34 -1.12 -20.81 6.51
C PRO A 34 0.35 -20.96 6.09
N MET A 35 1.28 -20.41 6.87
CA MET A 35 2.70 -20.37 6.49
C MET A 35 3.28 -21.73 6.15
N THR A 36 2.88 -22.78 6.88
CA THR A 36 3.33 -24.17 6.66
C THR A 36 2.76 -24.81 5.39
N GLU A 37 1.70 -24.25 4.82
CA GLU A 37 1.01 -24.74 3.62
C GLU A 37 1.31 -23.87 2.39
N MET A 38 1.86 -22.67 2.59
CA MET A 38 2.16 -21.74 1.51
C MET A 38 3.34 -22.26 0.67
N SER A 39 3.12 -22.42 -0.63
CA SER A 39 4.23 -22.77 -1.53
C SER A 39 5.22 -21.60 -1.66
N VAL A 40 6.48 -21.91 -1.95
CA VAL A 40 7.50 -20.89 -2.21
C VAL A 40 7.12 -20.03 -3.43
N ASP A 41 6.45 -20.62 -4.42
CA ASP A 41 6.02 -19.88 -5.61
C ASP A 41 4.88 -18.89 -5.30
N ASP A 42 3.94 -19.29 -4.44
CA ASP A 42 2.90 -18.35 -3.94
C ASP A 42 3.52 -17.19 -3.16
N PHE A 43 4.50 -17.50 -2.31
CA PHE A 43 5.24 -16.46 -1.58
C PHE A 43 5.95 -15.50 -2.53
N LYS A 44 6.73 -16.03 -3.48
CA LYS A 44 7.45 -15.24 -4.49
C LYS A 44 6.50 -14.38 -5.32
N GLN A 45 5.36 -14.91 -5.76
CA GLN A 45 4.40 -14.16 -6.54
C GLN A 45 3.89 -12.91 -5.80
N VAL A 46 3.62 -13.02 -4.50
CA VAL A 46 3.21 -11.86 -3.69
C VAL A 46 4.36 -10.86 -3.56
N ILE A 47 5.59 -11.33 -3.27
CA ILE A 47 6.77 -10.46 -3.22
C ILE A 47 6.99 -9.74 -4.55
N ASP A 48 6.86 -10.44 -5.66
CA ASP A 48 7.09 -9.88 -6.99
C ASP A 48 6.11 -8.77 -7.33
N ILE A 49 4.84 -8.95 -7.00
CA ILE A 49 3.80 -7.96 -7.33
C ILE A 49 3.80 -6.81 -6.31
N ASP A 50 3.90 -7.10 -5.02
CA ASP A 50 3.67 -6.11 -3.96
C ASP A 50 4.95 -5.36 -3.53
N LEU A 51 6.14 -5.83 -3.95
CA LEU A 51 7.43 -5.23 -3.60
C LEU A 51 8.34 -5.03 -4.81
N THR A 52 8.62 -6.11 -5.59
CA THR A 52 9.55 -6.03 -6.72
C THR A 52 9.02 -5.12 -7.83
N ALA A 53 7.73 -5.20 -8.17
CA ALA A 53 7.13 -4.33 -9.19
C ALA A 53 7.16 -2.84 -8.80
N PRO A 54 6.77 -2.40 -7.58
CA PRO A 54 6.98 -1.03 -7.12
C PRO A 54 8.42 -0.54 -7.25
N PHE A 55 9.41 -1.39 -6.93
CA PHE A 55 10.82 -1.06 -7.13
C PHE A 55 11.14 -0.82 -8.61
N ILE A 56 10.75 -1.72 -9.51
CA ILE A 56 11.02 -1.62 -10.95
C ILE A 56 10.39 -0.36 -11.54
N VAL A 57 9.13 -0.07 -11.22
CA VAL A 57 8.42 1.11 -11.75
C VAL A 57 9.03 2.40 -11.19
N SER A 58 9.33 2.46 -9.89
CA SER A 58 9.98 3.62 -9.29
C SER A 58 11.35 3.88 -9.91
N LYS A 59 12.18 2.83 -10.09
CA LYS A 59 13.48 2.90 -10.76
C LYS A 59 13.37 3.47 -12.17
N ALA A 60 12.32 3.15 -12.91
CA ALA A 60 12.12 3.64 -14.28
C ALA A 60 11.68 5.10 -14.34
N VAL A 61 10.89 5.58 -13.38
CA VAL A 61 10.31 6.94 -13.37
C VAL A 61 11.28 7.97 -12.75
N ILE A 62 12.03 7.61 -11.73
CA ILE A 62 12.93 8.51 -10.98
C ILE A 62 13.88 9.32 -11.87
N PRO A 63 14.52 8.78 -12.91
CA PRO A 63 15.43 9.57 -13.78
C PRO A 63 14.75 10.77 -14.45
N GLY A 64 13.49 10.63 -14.86
CA GLY A 64 12.69 11.73 -15.40
C GLY A 64 12.40 12.80 -14.34
N MET A 65 11.98 12.37 -13.14
CA MET A 65 11.72 13.25 -11.99
C MET A 65 12.98 14.03 -11.57
N ILE A 66 14.16 13.40 -11.55
CA ILE A 66 15.44 14.08 -11.26
C ILE A 66 15.70 15.20 -12.26
N LYS A 67 15.57 14.91 -13.56
CA LYS A 67 15.75 15.93 -14.62
C LYS A 67 14.77 17.10 -14.49
N LYS A 68 13.56 16.83 -14.04
CA LYS A 68 12.51 17.82 -13.82
C LYS A 68 12.72 18.62 -12.52
N GLY A 69 13.44 18.06 -11.54
CA GLY A 69 13.64 18.66 -10.20
C GLY A 69 12.36 18.59 -9.33
N HIS A 70 11.47 17.65 -9.60
CA HIS A 70 10.21 17.43 -8.88
C HIS A 70 9.65 16.04 -9.14
N GLY A 71 9.05 15.43 -8.11
CA GLY A 71 8.31 14.17 -8.26
C GLY A 71 7.64 13.72 -6.97
N LYS A 72 6.53 13.01 -7.12
CA LYS A 72 5.79 12.39 -6.02
C LYS A 72 5.64 10.89 -6.28
N ILE A 73 6.04 10.08 -5.32
CA ILE A 73 5.87 8.62 -5.36
C ILE A 73 5.01 8.22 -4.17
N ILE A 74 3.90 7.54 -4.44
CA ILE A 74 2.96 7.05 -3.43
C ILE A 74 2.94 5.53 -3.52
N ASN A 75 3.44 4.86 -2.50
CA ASN A 75 3.38 3.41 -2.39
C ASN A 75 2.17 3.00 -1.55
N ILE A 76 1.29 2.15 -2.09
CA ILE A 76 0.17 1.62 -1.29
C ILE A 76 0.69 0.52 -0.37
N CYS A 77 1.01 0.95 0.84
CA CYS A 77 1.41 0.12 1.97
C CYS A 77 0.19 -0.59 2.58
N SER A 78 0.25 -0.92 3.85
CA SER A 78 -0.85 -1.53 4.59
C SER A 78 -0.58 -1.36 6.09
N MET A 79 -1.61 -1.49 6.92
CA MET A 79 -1.40 -1.75 8.34
C MET A 79 -0.53 -3.01 8.58
N MET A 80 -0.49 -3.96 7.64
CA MET A 80 0.41 -5.12 7.66
C MET A 80 1.88 -4.73 7.41
N SER A 81 2.19 -3.48 7.16
CA SER A 81 3.57 -2.97 7.20
C SER A 81 4.10 -2.83 8.65
N GLU A 82 3.22 -2.88 9.65
CA GLU A 82 3.53 -2.79 11.08
C GLU A 82 3.12 -4.05 11.86
N LEU A 83 2.04 -4.69 11.45
CA LEU A 83 1.45 -5.81 12.18
C LEU A 83 1.58 -7.12 11.42
N GLY A 84 1.70 -8.22 12.17
CA GLY A 84 1.52 -9.57 11.65
C GLY A 84 0.08 -10.05 11.85
N ARG A 85 -0.38 -10.88 10.93
CA ARG A 85 -1.64 -11.61 11.05
C ARG A 85 -1.47 -13.02 10.46
N GLU A 86 -2.20 -13.96 11.00
CA GLU A 86 -2.25 -15.32 10.48
C GLU A 86 -2.58 -15.35 8.98
N THR A 87 -2.03 -16.31 8.27
CA THR A 87 -2.28 -16.64 6.86
C THR A 87 -1.80 -15.62 5.82
N VAL A 88 -1.16 -14.52 6.20
CA VAL A 88 -0.72 -13.45 5.27
C VAL A 88 0.77 -13.16 5.32
N SER A 89 1.59 -14.17 5.61
CA SER A 89 3.05 -14.02 5.79
C SER A 89 3.74 -13.34 4.60
N ALA A 90 3.46 -13.77 3.37
CA ALA A 90 4.03 -13.17 2.17
C ALA A 90 3.61 -11.70 1.99
N TYR A 91 2.33 -11.41 2.22
CA TYR A 91 1.79 -10.05 2.12
C TYR A 91 2.40 -9.11 3.17
N ALA A 92 2.47 -9.55 4.43
CA ALA A 92 3.09 -8.75 5.49
C ALA A 92 4.58 -8.50 5.22
N ALA A 93 5.32 -9.52 4.74
CA ALA A 93 6.71 -9.37 4.34
C ALA A 93 6.87 -8.36 3.19
N ALA A 94 6.04 -8.45 2.15
CA ALA A 94 6.05 -7.51 1.02
C ALA A 94 5.73 -6.08 1.46
N LYS A 95 4.67 -5.88 2.26
CA LYS A 95 4.25 -4.54 2.72
C LYS A 95 5.22 -3.94 3.76
N GLY A 96 5.86 -4.77 4.58
CA GLY A 96 6.98 -4.35 5.43
C GLY A 96 8.19 -3.92 4.59
N GLY A 97 8.55 -4.69 3.56
CA GLY A 97 9.59 -4.33 2.59
C GLY A 97 9.27 -3.05 1.83
N LEU A 98 8.01 -2.87 1.38
CA LEU A 98 7.57 -1.66 0.67
C LEU A 98 7.64 -0.41 1.54
N LYS A 99 7.32 -0.52 2.84
CA LYS A 99 7.56 0.55 3.81
C LYS A 99 9.03 0.96 3.86
N MET A 100 9.95 -0.01 3.91
CA MET A 100 11.39 0.30 3.93
C MET A 100 11.88 0.82 2.58
N LEU A 101 11.39 0.30 1.45
CA LEU A 101 11.66 0.83 0.13
C LEU A 101 11.23 2.31 0.00
N THR A 102 10.06 2.67 0.54
CA THR A 102 9.58 4.06 0.59
C THR A 102 10.59 4.98 1.29
N ARG A 103 11.11 4.56 2.44
CA ARG A 103 12.12 5.32 3.20
C ARG A 103 13.45 5.41 2.46
N ASN A 104 13.83 4.35 1.77
CA ASN A 104 15.08 4.31 1.02
C ASN A 104 15.05 5.25 -0.19
N ILE A 105 13.95 5.26 -0.94
CA ILE A 105 13.73 6.20 -2.05
C ILE A 105 13.77 7.65 -1.54
N CYS A 106 13.13 7.93 -0.40
CA CYS A 106 13.22 9.24 0.25
C CYS A 106 14.68 9.62 0.55
N SER A 107 15.45 8.70 1.14
CA SER A 107 16.84 8.93 1.52
C SER A 107 17.75 9.19 0.31
N GLU A 108 17.54 8.47 -0.79
CA GLU A 108 18.40 8.56 -1.97
C GLU A 108 18.06 9.75 -2.89
N TYR A 109 16.78 10.13 -2.96
CA TYR A 109 16.29 11.08 -3.98
C TYR A 109 15.62 12.34 -3.41
N GLY A 110 15.58 12.50 -2.10
CA GLY A 110 14.98 13.68 -1.46
C GLY A 110 15.66 15.00 -1.86
N GLU A 111 16.96 15.01 -2.09
CA GLU A 111 17.72 16.19 -2.53
C GLU A 111 17.30 16.70 -3.92
N TYR A 112 16.70 15.84 -4.75
CA TYR A 112 16.16 16.20 -6.06
C TYR A 112 14.72 16.70 -6.02
N ASN A 113 14.21 17.04 -4.83
CA ASN A 113 12.82 17.45 -4.62
C ASN A 113 11.82 16.34 -5.01
N ILE A 114 12.17 15.08 -4.72
CA ILE A 114 11.32 13.91 -4.91
C ILE A 114 10.85 13.45 -3.52
N GLN A 115 9.52 13.45 -3.32
CA GLN A 115 8.92 12.91 -2.11
C GLN A 115 8.37 11.52 -2.39
N CYS A 116 8.82 10.54 -1.61
CA CYS A 116 8.30 9.18 -1.62
C CYS A 116 7.62 8.87 -0.30
N ASN A 117 6.33 8.64 -0.32
CA ASN A 117 5.54 8.34 0.87
C ASN A 117 4.68 7.08 0.67
N GLY A 118 4.28 6.47 1.76
CA GLY A 118 3.33 5.37 1.79
C GLY A 118 1.94 5.86 2.17
N LEU A 119 0.91 5.31 1.53
CA LEU A 119 -0.45 5.33 2.02
C LEU A 119 -0.74 3.95 2.60
N GLY A 120 -1.06 3.86 3.88
CA GLY A 120 -1.23 2.62 4.63
C GLY A 120 -2.70 2.38 5.02
N PRO A 121 -3.53 1.75 4.16
CA PRO A 121 -4.90 1.46 4.50
C PRO A 121 -5.03 0.44 5.64
N GLY A 122 -6.09 0.59 6.43
CA GLY A 122 -6.63 -0.45 7.29
C GLY A 122 -7.49 -1.45 6.52
N TYR A 123 -8.61 -1.84 7.08
CA TYR A 123 -9.58 -2.72 6.43
C TYR A 123 -10.58 -1.92 5.60
N ILE A 124 -10.49 -2.08 4.29
CA ILE A 124 -11.30 -1.35 3.32
C ILE A 124 -12.37 -2.26 2.73
N ALA A 125 -13.59 -1.74 2.59
CA ALA A 125 -14.75 -2.43 2.03
C ALA A 125 -14.66 -2.48 0.49
N THR A 126 -13.94 -3.46 -0.03
CA THR A 126 -13.75 -3.69 -1.47
C THR A 126 -14.41 -4.99 -1.93
N PRO A 127 -14.56 -5.24 -3.23
CA PRO A 127 -14.97 -6.55 -3.74
C PRO A 127 -14.09 -7.71 -3.23
N GLN A 128 -12.77 -7.49 -3.11
CA GLN A 128 -11.82 -8.49 -2.61
C GLN A 128 -12.08 -8.89 -1.13
N THR A 129 -12.66 -7.99 -0.35
CA THR A 129 -12.98 -8.22 1.07
C THR A 129 -14.46 -8.55 1.31
N ALA A 130 -15.31 -8.53 0.26
CA ALA A 130 -16.73 -8.81 0.38
C ALA A 130 -17.03 -10.15 1.07
N PRO A 131 -16.38 -11.29 0.72
CA PRO A 131 -16.65 -12.56 1.37
C PRO A 131 -16.43 -12.56 2.89
N LEU A 132 -15.54 -11.68 3.39
CA LEU A 132 -15.25 -11.55 4.81
C LEU A 132 -16.28 -10.69 5.58
N ARG A 133 -17.23 -10.09 4.86
CA ARG A 133 -18.27 -9.19 5.39
C ARG A 133 -19.69 -9.71 5.12
N GLU A 134 -19.82 -10.82 4.41
CA GLU A 134 -21.12 -11.43 4.12
C GLU A 134 -21.79 -11.88 5.40
N ARG A 135 -23.12 -11.72 5.44
CA ARG A 135 -23.91 -12.22 6.54
C ARG A 135 -23.97 -13.74 6.50
N GLN A 136 -23.92 -14.36 7.69
CA GLN A 136 -24.11 -15.80 7.83
C GLN A 136 -25.58 -16.17 7.53
N ALA A 137 -25.85 -17.45 7.32
CA ALA A 137 -27.20 -17.96 7.02
C ALA A 137 -28.23 -17.62 8.11
N ASP A 138 -27.81 -17.48 9.37
CA ASP A 138 -28.63 -17.06 10.51
C ASP A 138 -28.80 -15.53 10.65
N GLY A 139 -28.29 -14.76 9.68
CA GLY A 139 -28.30 -13.29 9.67
C GLY A 139 -27.24 -12.62 10.54
N SER A 140 -26.42 -13.37 11.26
CA SER A 140 -25.32 -12.83 12.04
C SER A 140 -24.20 -12.28 11.17
N ARG A 141 -23.32 -11.46 11.77
CA ARG A 141 -22.12 -10.99 11.08
C ARG A 141 -21.11 -12.13 10.90
N HIS A 142 -20.36 -12.07 9.80
CA HIS A 142 -19.21 -12.95 9.64
C HIS A 142 -18.25 -12.77 10.85
N PRO A 143 -17.68 -13.86 11.43
CA PRO A 143 -16.79 -13.75 12.59
C PRO A 143 -15.62 -12.79 12.37
N PHE A 144 -15.05 -12.78 11.17
CA PHE A 144 -13.96 -11.86 10.82
C PHE A 144 -14.43 -10.39 10.74
N ASP A 145 -15.63 -10.11 10.24
CA ASP A 145 -16.25 -8.77 10.26
C ASP A 145 -16.40 -8.27 11.71
N SER A 146 -16.93 -9.11 12.60
CA SER A 146 -17.07 -8.79 14.00
C SER A 146 -15.71 -8.52 14.67
N PHE A 147 -14.71 -9.33 14.38
CA PHE A 147 -13.34 -9.14 14.87
C PHE A 147 -12.74 -7.81 14.42
N ILE A 148 -12.84 -7.47 13.13
CA ILE A 148 -12.29 -6.23 12.59
C ILE A 148 -13.00 -5.01 13.16
N CYS A 149 -14.32 -5.01 13.20
CA CYS A 149 -15.08 -3.91 13.80
C CYS A 149 -14.76 -3.71 15.29
N ALA A 150 -14.48 -4.78 16.04
CA ALA A 150 -14.09 -4.70 17.43
C ALA A 150 -12.66 -4.16 17.62
N LYS A 151 -11.75 -4.43 16.67
CA LYS A 151 -10.34 -4.00 16.71
C LYS A 151 -10.12 -2.60 16.14
N THR A 152 -11.06 -2.08 15.38
CA THR A 152 -10.98 -0.75 14.77
C THR A 152 -11.75 0.26 15.63
N PRO A 153 -11.15 1.33 16.16
CA PRO A 153 -11.87 2.36 16.94
C PRO A 153 -13.07 2.95 16.20
N ALA A 154 -12.99 3.14 14.88
CA ALA A 154 -14.10 3.58 14.06
C ALA A 154 -15.30 2.60 14.06
N GLY A 155 -15.12 1.35 14.51
CA GLY A 155 -16.17 0.34 14.66
C GLY A 155 -16.72 -0.22 13.35
N ARG A 156 -16.01 0.01 12.23
CA ARG A 156 -16.46 -0.35 10.88
C ARG A 156 -15.27 -0.60 9.94
N TRP A 157 -15.54 -1.18 8.81
CA TRP A 157 -14.67 -1.10 7.65
C TRP A 157 -14.69 0.33 7.09
N LEU A 158 -13.58 0.74 6.48
CA LEU A 158 -13.50 2.01 5.78
C LEU A 158 -13.94 1.83 4.33
N GLU A 159 -14.38 2.92 3.71
CA GLU A 159 -14.74 2.92 2.29
C GLU A 159 -13.55 3.34 1.41
N PRO A 160 -13.43 2.85 0.16
CA PRO A 160 -12.34 3.23 -0.74
C PRO A 160 -12.18 4.74 -0.92
N GLU A 161 -13.28 5.47 -0.94
CA GLU A 161 -13.34 6.92 -1.11
C GLU A 161 -12.64 7.69 0.03
N GLU A 162 -12.54 7.08 1.21
CA GLU A 162 -11.85 7.67 2.37
C GLU A 162 -10.33 7.73 2.18
N LEU A 163 -9.79 7.00 1.19
CA LEU A 163 -8.37 7.07 0.82
C LEU A 163 -8.07 8.22 -0.16
N ALA A 164 -9.08 8.77 -0.82
CA ALA A 164 -8.89 9.76 -1.88
C ALA A 164 -8.26 11.06 -1.35
N GLY A 165 -8.78 11.62 -0.27
CA GLY A 165 -8.22 12.82 0.35
C GLY A 165 -6.75 12.67 0.75
N PRO A 166 -6.38 11.63 1.51
CA PRO A 166 -4.98 11.32 1.83
C PRO A 166 -4.09 11.12 0.60
N ALA A 167 -4.58 10.46 -0.45
CA ALA A 167 -3.82 10.28 -1.69
C ALA A 167 -3.58 11.63 -2.40
N VAL A 168 -4.59 12.49 -2.50
CA VAL A 168 -4.48 13.84 -3.06
C VAL A 168 -3.51 14.69 -2.23
N PHE A 169 -3.57 14.62 -0.89
CA PHE A 169 -2.60 15.29 -0.02
C PHE A 169 -1.16 14.87 -0.36
N LEU A 170 -0.89 13.57 -0.41
CA LEU A 170 0.46 13.06 -0.72
C LEU A 170 0.92 13.37 -2.16
N ALA A 171 -0.01 13.57 -3.10
CA ALA A 171 0.27 13.92 -4.50
C ALA A 171 0.47 15.43 -4.71
N SER A 172 0.07 16.27 -3.76
CA SER A 172 0.04 17.72 -3.90
C SER A 172 1.23 18.41 -3.22
N ASP A 173 1.39 19.71 -3.49
CA ASP A 173 2.39 20.56 -2.84
C ASP A 173 2.19 20.69 -1.32
N ALA A 174 0.98 20.42 -0.82
CA ALA A 174 0.71 20.41 0.63
C ALA A 174 1.57 19.40 1.39
N SER A 175 2.13 18.39 0.69
CA SER A 175 2.99 17.37 1.26
C SER A 175 4.49 17.55 0.93
N ASN A 176 4.94 18.71 0.44
CA ASN A 176 6.34 18.91 0.02
C ASN A 176 7.37 18.67 1.15
N ALA A 177 6.99 18.91 2.40
CA ALA A 177 7.84 18.63 3.57
C ALA A 177 7.62 17.23 4.18
N VAL A 178 6.69 16.42 3.61
CA VAL A 178 6.41 15.05 4.06
C VAL A 178 7.16 14.10 3.15
N ASN A 179 8.16 13.39 3.66
CA ASN A 179 8.96 12.46 2.87
C ASN A 179 9.39 11.25 3.72
N GLY A 180 9.30 10.04 3.17
CA GLY A 180 9.62 8.79 3.85
C GLY A 180 8.58 8.36 4.89
N HIS A 181 7.44 9.03 4.96
CA HIS A 181 6.37 8.76 5.92
C HIS A 181 5.36 7.74 5.37
N ILE A 182 4.76 6.95 6.28
CA ILE A 182 3.60 6.12 5.96
C ILE A 182 2.38 6.74 6.63
N LEU A 183 1.51 7.32 5.83
CA LEU A 183 0.25 7.88 6.29
C LEU A 183 -0.78 6.76 6.43
N TYR A 184 -1.06 6.34 7.67
CA TYR A 184 -2.05 5.30 7.93
C TYR A 184 -3.46 5.88 7.92
N VAL A 185 -4.32 5.26 7.10
CA VAL A 185 -5.75 5.55 6.98
C VAL A 185 -6.49 4.26 7.34
N ASP A 186 -6.62 4.02 8.63
CA ASP A 186 -6.92 2.69 9.17
C ASP A 186 -8.06 2.68 10.21
N GLY A 187 -8.76 3.81 10.38
CA GLY A 187 -9.83 3.95 11.38
C GLY A 187 -9.32 3.86 12.83
N GLY A 188 -8.00 4.00 13.03
CA GLY A 188 -7.33 4.00 14.34
C GLY A 188 -6.87 2.62 14.82
N ILE A 189 -6.91 1.57 13.98
CA ILE A 189 -6.57 0.21 14.42
C ILE A 189 -5.13 0.09 14.91
N LEU A 190 -4.18 0.80 14.33
CA LEU A 190 -2.78 0.81 14.75
C LEU A 190 -2.53 1.58 16.06
N ALA A 191 -3.42 2.48 16.42
CA ALA A 191 -3.31 3.30 17.64
C ALA A 191 -4.08 2.72 18.83
N TYR A 192 -4.62 1.50 18.73
CA TYR A 192 -5.66 1.02 19.62
C TYR A 192 -5.34 -0.32 20.29
N ILE A 193 -5.34 -0.34 21.59
CA ILE A 193 -5.08 -1.55 22.38
C ILE A 193 -6.32 -2.45 22.57
N GLY A 194 -7.51 -1.89 22.49
CA GLY A 194 -8.77 -2.61 22.72
C GLY A 194 -9.72 -1.85 23.66
N LYS A 195 -11.00 -2.26 23.68
CA LYS A 195 -12.01 -1.74 24.62
C LYS A 195 -11.75 -2.31 26.02
N GLN A 196 -11.92 -1.49 27.04
CA GLN A 196 -11.93 -1.96 28.40
C GLN A 196 -13.17 -2.86 28.62
N PRO A 197 -13.05 -3.95 29.39
CA PRO A 197 -14.20 -4.68 29.90
C PRO A 197 -15.10 -3.72 30.69
N LYS A 198 -16.42 -3.84 30.49
CA LYS A 198 -17.42 -3.13 31.30
C LYS A 198 -17.76 -3.95 32.50
#